data_59cd252ffd94d5193e29da2c09ba6e2d
#
_entry.id   59cd252ffd94d5193e29da2c09ba6e2d
#
_cell.length_a   1.000
_cell.length_b   1.000
_cell.length_c   1.000
_cell.angle_alpha   90.00
_cell.angle_beta   90.00
_cell.angle_gamma   90.00
#
_symmetry.space_group_name_H-M   'P 1'
#
loop_
_entity.id
_entity.type
_entity.pdbx_description
1 polymer ?
#
loop_
_entity_poly.entity_id
_entity_poly.type
_entity_poly.pdbx_seq_one_letter_code
_entity_poly.pdbx_strand_id
1 'polypeptide(L)'
;MTSTNLDLAAMLEDTLDAIPEAPDFVTPPPGTYALAVSECKLETYKAKPKGDDEGGDRQRLRITYTIQQTTAVAGNEPPVPDGSMFSETFMGTEQGLGFFKKRIRNILNVEDTAGVSLKELMMSAKGAVFNARVTIKQSANPNDPNKPYENVQIHVVAAE
;
A
#
# COMPACT_ATOMS: atom_id res chain seq x y z
N MET A 1 9.76 13.56 0.56
CA MET A 1 9.09 14.76 0.03
C MET A 1 8.86 15.77 1.14
N THR A 2 9.42 16.95 0.97
CA THR A 2 9.14 18.04 1.91
C THR A 2 7.78 18.64 1.57
N SER A 3 6.88 18.65 2.54
CA SER A 3 5.62 19.37 2.41
C SER A 3 5.90 20.86 2.46
N THR A 4 5.40 21.60 1.48
CA THR A 4 5.46 23.04 1.50
C THR A 4 4.28 23.54 2.33
N ASN A 5 4.56 24.33 3.36
CA ASN A 5 3.51 24.99 4.12
C ASN A 5 2.92 26.12 3.28
N LEU A 6 1.60 26.08 3.12
CA LEU A 6 0.88 27.09 2.39
C LEU A 6 0.34 28.18 3.34
N ASP A 7 0.31 29.41 2.87
CA ASP A 7 -0.36 30.49 3.59
C ASP A 7 -1.86 30.42 3.27
N LEU A 8 -2.59 29.74 4.14
CA LEU A 8 -4.02 29.52 3.93
C LEU A 8 -4.83 30.81 4.01
N ALA A 9 -4.36 31.77 4.83
CA ALA A 9 -5.06 33.07 4.93
C ALA A 9 -4.99 33.84 3.62
N ALA A 10 -3.86 33.80 2.93
CA ALA A 10 -3.69 34.42 1.62
C ALA A 10 -4.49 33.72 0.53
N MET A 11 -4.81 32.43 0.71
CA MET A 11 -5.51 31.61 -0.27
C MET A 11 -7.03 31.62 -0.10
N LEU A 12 -7.57 32.24 0.95
CA LEU A 12 -9.01 32.17 1.24
C LEU A 12 -9.90 32.70 0.10
N GLU A 13 -9.41 33.63 -0.67
CA GLU A 13 -10.16 34.22 -1.79
C GLU A 13 -9.78 33.61 -3.15
N ASP A 14 -8.75 32.72 -3.18
CA ASP A 14 -8.32 32.08 -4.40
C ASP A 14 -9.21 30.90 -4.75
N THR A 15 -9.34 30.62 -6.04
CA THR A 15 -10.02 29.42 -6.49
C THR A 15 -9.10 28.22 -6.31
N LEU A 16 -9.68 27.03 -6.08
CA LEU A 16 -8.92 25.80 -5.91
C LEU A 16 -8.62 25.10 -7.23
N ASP A 17 -8.96 25.70 -8.35
CA ASP A 17 -8.82 25.07 -9.67
C ASP A 17 -7.38 24.68 -10.03
N ALA A 18 -6.41 25.44 -9.51
CA ALA A 18 -4.99 25.17 -9.74
C ALA A 18 -4.40 24.09 -8.81
N ILE A 19 -5.17 23.69 -7.81
CA ILE A 19 -4.73 22.67 -6.84
C ILE A 19 -5.30 21.33 -7.29
N PRO A 20 -4.45 20.34 -7.61
CA PRO A 20 -4.95 19.02 -7.99
C PRO A 20 -5.60 18.33 -6.80
N GLU A 21 -6.66 17.61 -7.08
CA GLU A 21 -7.30 16.78 -6.06
C GLU A 21 -6.35 15.66 -5.62
N ALA A 22 -6.43 15.28 -4.36
CA ALA A 22 -5.69 14.12 -3.87
C ALA A 22 -6.18 12.86 -4.59
N PRO A 23 -5.26 11.93 -4.93
CA PRO A 23 -5.68 10.67 -5.55
C PRO A 23 -6.55 9.84 -4.62
N ASP A 24 -7.50 9.13 -5.20
CA ASP A 24 -8.42 8.29 -4.44
C ASP A 24 -7.75 7.00 -3.98
N PHE A 25 -8.02 6.61 -2.73
CA PHE A 25 -7.69 5.29 -2.23
C PHE A 25 -8.81 4.34 -2.58
N VAL A 26 -8.44 3.21 -3.16
CA VAL A 26 -9.40 2.21 -3.65
C VAL A 26 -9.02 0.82 -3.13
N THR A 27 -10.00 -0.08 -3.11
CA THR A 27 -9.74 -1.52 -3.01
C THR A 27 -9.72 -2.05 -4.44
N PRO A 28 -8.54 -2.39 -4.99
CA PRO A 28 -8.48 -2.81 -6.38
C PRO A 28 -9.22 -4.15 -6.58
N PRO A 29 -10.08 -4.26 -7.58
CA PRO A 29 -10.69 -5.54 -7.89
C PRO A 29 -9.65 -6.54 -8.39
N PRO A 30 -9.92 -7.85 -8.30
CA PRO A 30 -9.00 -8.85 -8.83
C PRO A 30 -8.65 -8.57 -10.29
N GLY A 31 -7.37 -8.62 -10.61
CA GLY A 31 -6.91 -8.29 -11.96
C GLY A 31 -5.40 -8.16 -12.03
N THR A 32 -4.92 -7.62 -13.14
CA THR A 32 -3.49 -7.36 -13.37
C THR A 32 -3.27 -5.88 -13.57
N TYR A 33 -2.27 -5.36 -12.87
CA TYR A 33 -2.00 -3.93 -12.80
C TYR A 33 -0.51 -3.63 -12.98
N ALA A 34 -0.20 -2.50 -13.57
CA ALA A 34 1.11 -1.89 -13.45
C ALA A 34 1.10 -0.96 -12.24
N LEU A 35 1.94 -1.24 -11.27
CA LEU A 35 1.99 -0.52 -10.00
C LEU A 35 3.32 0.20 -9.82
N ALA A 36 3.28 1.34 -9.14
CA ALA A 36 4.48 2.02 -8.68
C ALA A 36 4.43 2.17 -7.16
N VAL A 37 5.57 2.00 -6.51
CA VAL A 37 5.69 2.28 -5.08
C VAL A 37 5.79 3.79 -4.91
N SER A 38 4.73 4.42 -4.41
CA SER A 38 4.72 5.86 -4.19
C SER A 38 5.30 6.25 -2.84
N GLU A 39 5.14 5.40 -1.84
CA GLU A 39 5.65 5.65 -0.50
C GLU A 39 5.89 4.36 0.25
N CYS A 40 6.91 4.38 1.10
CA CYS A 40 7.22 3.28 2.02
C CYS A 40 7.61 3.92 3.34
N LYS A 41 6.81 3.71 4.39
CA LYS A 41 7.03 4.41 5.66
C LYS A 41 6.79 3.54 6.89
N LEU A 42 7.43 3.95 7.98
CA LEU A 42 7.20 3.41 9.31
C LEU A 42 6.07 4.20 9.98
N GLU A 43 5.07 3.51 10.50
CA GLU A 43 3.97 4.11 11.22
C GLU A 43 3.89 3.58 12.64
N THR A 44 3.52 4.43 13.58
CA THR A 44 3.15 4.04 14.94
C THR A 44 1.63 4.13 15.07
N TYR A 45 1.03 3.11 15.66
CA TYR A 45 -0.42 3.07 15.87
C TYR A 45 -0.75 2.51 17.24
N LYS A 46 -1.94 2.81 17.73
CA LYS A 46 -2.43 2.26 18.99
C LYS A 46 -3.27 1.01 18.73
N ALA A 47 -2.80 -0.12 19.23
CA ALA A 47 -3.55 -1.37 19.18
C ALA A 47 -4.60 -1.38 20.29
N LYS A 48 -5.82 -1.83 19.96
CA LYS A 48 -6.89 -1.99 20.95
C LYS A 48 -6.66 -3.25 21.77
N PRO A 49 -6.99 -3.24 23.07
CA PRO A 49 -6.95 -4.47 23.87
C PRO A 49 -7.86 -5.54 23.27
N LYS A 50 -7.34 -6.75 23.20
CA LYS A 50 -8.10 -7.90 22.68
C LYS A 50 -7.63 -9.19 23.37
N GLY A 51 -8.54 -9.88 24.05
CA GLY A 51 -8.19 -11.09 24.80
C GLY A 51 -7.13 -10.80 25.86
N ASP A 52 -6.02 -11.56 25.84
CA ASP A 52 -4.89 -11.36 26.74
C ASP A 52 -3.95 -10.24 26.29
N ASP A 53 -4.21 -9.63 25.14
CA ASP A 53 -3.41 -8.54 24.60
C ASP A 53 -3.88 -7.21 25.20
N GLU A 54 -3.00 -6.55 25.93
CA GLU A 54 -3.30 -5.26 26.55
C GLU A 54 -3.35 -4.11 25.53
N GLY A 55 -2.93 -4.35 24.31
CA GLY A 55 -2.83 -3.30 23.29
C GLY A 55 -1.64 -2.38 23.55
N GLY A 56 -1.76 -1.13 23.15
CA GLY A 56 -0.74 -0.10 23.32
C GLY A 56 -0.10 0.33 21.99
N ASP A 57 1.01 1.07 22.11
CA ASP A 57 1.70 1.59 20.94
C ASP A 57 2.46 0.47 20.22
N ARG A 58 2.22 0.38 18.90
CA ARG A 58 2.87 -0.60 18.04
C ARG A 58 3.34 0.07 16.76
N GLN A 59 4.28 -0.55 16.10
CA GLN A 59 4.82 -0.07 14.85
C GLN A 59 4.45 -1.02 13.72
N ARG A 60 4.33 -0.45 12.53
CA ARG A 60 4.12 -1.20 11.29
C ARG A 60 4.76 -0.47 10.14
N LEU A 61 5.03 -1.22 9.07
CA LEU A 61 5.48 -0.65 7.81
C LEU A 61 4.32 -0.59 6.84
N ARG A 62 4.23 0.50 6.09
CA ARG A 62 3.21 0.67 5.06
C ARG A 62 3.87 0.91 3.72
N ILE A 63 3.47 0.15 2.71
CA ILE A 63 3.82 0.43 1.32
C ILE A 63 2.57 0.96 0.64
N THR A 64 2.66 2.15 0.04
CA THR A 64 1.58 2.72 -0.75
C THR A 64 1.90 2.57 -2.22
N TYR A 65 0.96 2.01 -2.98
CA TYR A 65 1.09 1.79 -4.41
C TYR A 65 0.19 2.75 -5.17
N THR A 66 0.68 3.24 -6.30
CA THR A 66 -0.13 3.96 -7.29
C THR A 66 -0.39 3.05 -8.46
N ILE A 67 -1.64 2.91 -8.87
CA ILE A 67 -2.02 2.16 -10.06
C ILE A 67 -1.71 3.02 -11.27
N GLN A 68 -0.70 2.63 -12.03
CA GLN A 68 -0.32 3.36 -13.25
C GLN A 68 -1.17 2.94 -14.44
N GLN A 69 -1.54 1.66 -14.50
CA GLN A 69 -2.36 1.13 -15.56
C GLN A 69 -3.06 -0.14 -15.09
N THR A 70 -4.33 -0.28 -15.46
CA THR A 70 -5.07 -1.52 -15.31
C THR A 70 -4.94 -2.30 -16.60
N THR A 71 -4.26 -3.46 -16.54
CA THR A 71 -4.05 -4.30 -17.72
C THR A 71 -5.25 -5.22 -17.96
N ALA A 72 -5.78 -5.80 -16.89
CA ALA A 72 -6.95 -6.67 -16.95
C ALA A 72 -7.68 -6.67 -15.62
N VAL A 73 -8.99 -6.75 -15.65
CA VAL A 73 -9.82 -6.84 -14.44
C VAL A 73 -10.69 -8.09 -14.58
N ALA A 74 -10.82 -8.84 -13.48
CA ALA A 74 -11.64 -10.03 -13.45
C ALA A 74 -13.13 -9.70 -13.51
N GLY A 75 -13.91 -10.54 -14.17
CA GLY A 75 -15.35 -10.36 -14.29
C GLY A 75 -15.72 -9.16 -15.14
N ASN A 76 -16.83 -8.52 -14.80
CA ASN A 76 -17.36 -7.36 -15.51
C ASN A 76 -17.05 -6.04 -14.80
N GLU A 77 -16.05 -6.04 -13.90
CA GLU A 77 -15.68 -4.84 -13.18
C GLU A 77 -15.04 -3.81 -14.13
N PRO A 78 -15.36 -2.52 -13.96
CA PRO A 78 -14.71 -1.49 -14.75
C PRO A 78 -13.24 -1.34 -14.37
N PRO A 79 -12.40 -0.88 -15.30
CA PRO A 79 -11.00 -0.57 -14.95
C PRO A 79 -10.92 0.47 -13.84
N VAL A 80 -9.94 0.31 -12.97
CA VAL A 80 -9.67 1.30 -11.93
C VAL A 80 -9.02 2.52 -12.59
N PRO A 81 -9.43 3.75 -12.26
CA PRO A 81 -8.80 4.93 -12.82
C PRO A 81 -7.30 4.98 -12.55
N ASP A 82 -6.52 5.35 -13.55
CA ASP A 82 -5.09 5.55 -13.39
C ASP A 82 -4.82 6.62 -12.33
N GLY A 83 -3.81 6.41 -11.50
CA GLY A 83 -3.49 7.29 -10.40
C GLY A 83 -4.17 6.93 -9.09
N SER A 84 -5.11 5.98 -9.08
CA SER A 84 -5.70 5.47 -7.84
C SER A 84 -4.65 4.77 -6.99
N MET A 85 -4.82 4.82 -5.68
CA MET A 85 -3.84 4.31 -4.72
C MET A 85 -4.44 3.26 -3.81
N PHE A 86 -3.60 2.36 -3.34
CA PHE A 86 -3.92 1.44 -2.25
C PHE A 86 -2.64 1.09 -1.49
N SER A 87 -2.78 0.50 -0.32
CA SER A 87 -1.61 0.22 0.50
C SER A 87 -1.64 -1.17 1.10
N GLU A 88 -0.44 -1.67 1.43
CA GLU A 88 -0.23 -2.86 2.25
C GLU A 88 0.44 -2.46 3.55
N THR A 89 0.09 -3.14 4.63
CA THR A 89 0.75 -2.95 5.92
C THR A 89 1.43 -4.24 6.36
N PHE A 90 2.57 -4.09 7.02
CA PHE A 90 3.35 -5.19 7.55
C PHE A 90 3.61 -4.91 9.02
N MET A 91 3.26 -5.85 9.88
CA MET A 91 3.40 -5.68 11.32
C MET A 91 4.88 -5.54 11.70
N GLY A 92 5.15 -4.75 12.74
CA GLY A 92 6.50 -4.56 13.28
C GLY A 92 6.95 -5.73 14.14
N THR A 93 6.84 -6.94 13.60
CA THR A 93 7.27 -8.19 14.22
C THR A 93 8.30 -8.84 13.30
N GLU A 94 9.04 -9.81 13.82
CA GLU A 94 10.00 -10.56 13.01
C GLU A 94 9.34 -11.19 11.79
N GLN A 95 8.17 -11.80 11.98
CA GLN A 95 7.41 -12.39 10.87
C GLN A 95 6.93 -11.34 9.87
N GLY A 96 6.39 -10.21 10.36
CA GLY A 96 5.94 -9.12 9.51
C GLY A 96 7.06 -8.51 8.69
N LEU A 97 8.23 -8.32 9.29
CA LEU A 97 9.41 -7.83 8.59
C LEU A 97 9.91 -8.83 7.56
N GLY A 98 9.78 -10.12 7.84
CA GLY A 98 10.11 -11.17 6.87
C GLY A 98 9.24 -11.10 5.62
N PHE A 99 7.94 -10.88 5.79
CA PHE A 99 7.01 -10.67 4.67
C PHE A 99 7.33 -9.39 3.90
N PHE A 100 7.65 -8.31 4.62
CA PHE A 100 8.05 -7.04 4.00
C PHE A 100 9.30 -7.23 3.13
N LYS A 101 10.32 -7.86 3.69
CA LYS A 101 11.57 -8.15 2.99
C LYS A 101 11.33 -8.94 1.69
N LYS A 102 10.50 -9.97 1.78
CA LYS A 102 10.16 -10.79 0.61
C LYS A 102 9.41 -9.97 -0.44
N ARG A 103 8.48 -9.10 -0.03
CA ARG A 103 7.74 -8.23 -0.94
C ARG A 103 8.69 -7.30 -1.68
N ILE A 104 9.58 -6.62 -0.97
CA ILE A 104 10.53 -5.69 -1.59
C ILE A 104 11.50 -6.41 -2.52
N ARG A 105 11.98 -7.58 -2.14
CA ARG A 105 12.83 -8.39 -3.00
C ARG A 105 12.13 -8.72 -4.33
N ASN A 106 10.88 -9.09 -4.26
CA ASN A 106 10.08 -9.41 -5.46
C ASN A 106 9.86 -8.17 -6.33
N ILE A 107 9.56 -7.04 -5.71
CA ILE A 107 9.34 -5.77 -6.44
C ILE A 107 10.62 -5.33 -7.15
N LEU A 108 11.75 -5.39 -6.46
CA LEU A 108 13.05 -4.97 -7.01
C LEU A 108 13.71 -6.05 -7.88
N ASN A 109 13.14 -7.25 -7.88
CA ASN A 109 13.69 -8.42 -8.60
C ASN A 109 15.14 -8.72 -8.18
N VAL A 110 15.39 -8.72 -6.87
CA VAL A 110 16.69 -9.06 -6.29
C VAL A 110 16.56 -10.33 -5.46
N GLU A 111 17.57 -11.18 -5.51
CA GLU A 111 17.55 -12.46 -4.79
C GLU A 111 18.09 -12.33 -3.38
N ASP A 112 19.04 -11.43 -3.15
CA ASP A 112 19.75 -11.31 -1.90
C ASP A 112 19.71 -9.88 -1.38
N THR A 113 19.44 -9.75 -0.08
CA THR A 113 19.42 -8.48 0.64
C THR A 113 20.49 -8.46 1.75
N ALA A 114 21.45 -9.35 1.71
CA ALA A 114 22.52 -9.40 2.71
C ALA A 114 23.28 -8.08 2.76
N GLY A 115 23.50 -7.57 3.97
CA GLY A 115 24.19 -6.31 4.17
C GLY A 115 23.36 -5.05 3.90
N VAL A 116 22.10 -5.20 3.50
CA VAL A 116 21.20 -4.06 3.23
C VAL A 116 20.34 -3.80 4.46
N SER A 117 20.32 -2.56 4.91
CA SER A 117 19.48 -2.17 6.06
C SER A 117 18.02 -2.01 5.66
N LEU A 118 17.13 -2.05 6.65
CA LEU A 118 15.70 -1.80 6.43
C LEU A 118 15.48 -0.43 5.76
N LYS A 119 16.18 0.59 6.22
CA LYS A 119 16.10 1.94 5.65
C LYS A 119 16.49 1.94 4.17
N GLU A 120 17.57 1.26 3.82
CA GLU A 120 18.03 1.17 2.42
C GLU A 120 17.00 0.45 1.54
N LEU A 121 16.39 -0.63 2.05
CA LEU A 121 15.33 -1.32 1.33
C LEU A 121 14.12 -0.41 1.09
N MET A 122 13.72 0.33 2.10
CA MET A 122 12.60 1.27 1.98
C MET A 122 12.87 2.36 0.96
N MET A 123 14.08 2.91 0.97
CA MET A 123 14.49 3.94 0.02
C MET A 123 14.61 3.40 -1.41
N SER A 124 15.12 2.19 -1.56
CA SER A 124 15.25 1.55 -2.88
C SER A 124 13.90 1.18 -3.48
N ALA A 125 12.92 0.85 -2.65
CA ALA A 125 11.59 0.48 -3.10
C ALA A 125 10.83 1.68 -3.66
N LYS A 126 11.05 2.87 -3.11
CA LYS A 126 10.32 4.07 -3.53
C LYS A 126 10.59 4.40 -4.99
N GLY A 127 9.53 4.54 -5.77
CA GLY A 127 9.62 4.79 -7.20
C GLY A 127 9.74 3.55 -8.07
N ALA A 128 9.86 2.36 -7.47
CA ALA A 128 9.93 1.12 -8.24
C ALA A 128 8.59 0.85 -8.94
N VAL A 129 8.67 0.41 -10.19
CA VAL A 129 7.51 0.06 -11.01
C VAL A 129 7.54 -1.43 -11.29
N PHE A 130 6.41 -2.10 -11.16
CA PHE A 130 6.31 -3.53 -11.36
C PHE A 130 4.90 -3.93 -11.79
N ASN A 131 4.77 -5.11 -12.36
CA ASN A 131 3.47 -5.68 -12.69
C ASN A 131 3.03 -6.62 -11.55
N ALA A 132 1.76 -6.58 -11.23
CA ALA A 132 1.22 -7.41 -10.17
C ALA A 132 -0.15 -7.96 -10.55
N ARG A 133 -0.39 -9.19 -10.11
CA ARG A 133 -1.72 -9.78 -10.08
C ARG A 133 -2.31 -9.56 -8.69
N VAL A 134 -3.49 -8.99 -8.64
CA VAL A 134 -4.22 -8.75 -7.40
C VAL A 134 -5.33 -9.75 -7.27
N THR A 135 -5.44 -10.35 -6.09
CA THR A 135 -6.55 -11.21 -5.70
C THR A 135 -7.13 -10.72 -4.39
N ILE A 136 -8.37 -11.08 -4.12
CA ILE A 136 -9.03 -10.74 -2.86
C ILE A 136 -9.37 -12.02 -2.13
N LYS A 137 -8.89 -12.13 -0.89
CA LYS A 137 -9.21 -13.23 0.00
C LYS A 137 -10.17 -12.75 1.07
N GLN A 138 -11.29 -13.44 1.22
CA GLN A 138 -12.26 -13.13 2.27
C GLN A 138 -11.90 -13.86 3.55
N SER A 139 -12.07 -13.17 4.68
CA SER A 139 -11.91 -13.77 6.00
C SER A 139 -13.12 -13.46 6.86
N ALA A 140 -13.37 -14.32 7.85
CA ALA A 140 -14.54 -14.19 8.72
C ALA A 140 -14.50 -12.87 9.49
N ASN A 141 -15.63 -12.17 9.49
CA ASN A 141 -15.85 -10.98 10.32
C ASN A 141 -16.68 -11.39 11.52
N PRO A 142 -16.12 -11.45 12.75
CA PRO A 142 -16.87 -11.86 13.92
C PRO A 142 -18.00 -10.90 14.31
N ASN A 143 -17.92 -9.65 13.86
CA ASN A 143 -18.94 -8.64 14.16
C ASN A 143 -20.11 -8.65 13.20
N ASP A 144 -19.90 -9.14 11.96
CA ASP A 144 -20.93 -9.21 10.94
C ASP A 144 -20.63 -10.37 9.98
N PRO A 145 -21.25 -11.55 10.20
CA PRO A 145 -21.02 -12.71 9.33
C PRO A 145 -21.43 -12.51 7.88
N ASN A 146 -22.31 -11.55 7.60
CA ASN A 146 -22.77 -11.25 6.24
C ASN A 146 -21.83 -10.31 5.48
N LYS A 147 -20.84 -9.73 6.16
CA LYS A 147 -19.85 -8.81 5.58
C LYS A 147 -18.46 -9.26 5.93
N PRO A 148 -17.93 -10.29 5.25
CA PRO A 148 -16.57 -10.74 5.50
C PRO A 148 -15.56 -9.64 5.19
N TYR A 149 -14.41 -9.69 5.86
CA TYR A 149 -13.30 -8.81 5.53
C TYR A 149 -12.72 -9.19 4.18
N GLU A 150 -12.45 -8.21 3.35
CA GLU A 150 -11.77 -8.39 2.08
C GLU A 150 -10.30 -8.02 2.24
N ASN A 151 -9.42 -8.97 1.99
CA ASN A 151 -7.98 -8.78 2.10
C ASN A 151 -7.36 -8.81 0.70
N VAL A 152 -6.77 -7.70 0.31
CA VAL A 152 -6.08 -7.59 -0.98
C VAL A 152 -4.76 -8.35 -0.90
N GLN A 153 -4.52 -9.25 -1.83
CA GLN A 153 -3.27 -9.98 -1.95
C GLN A 153 -2.60 -9.61 -3.26
N ILE A 154 -1.33 -9.30 -3.18
CA ILE A 154 -0.53 -8.87 -4.33
C ILE A 154 0.47 -9.99 -4.67
N HIS A 155 0.49 -10.37 -5.93
CA HIS A 155 1.46 -11.32 -6.47
C HIS A 155 2.28 -10.59 -7.54
N VAL A 156 3.54 -10.35 -7.25
CA VAL A 156 4.43 -9.69 -8.21
C VAL A 156 4.65 -10.62 -9.39
N VAL A 157 4.43 -10.11 -10.59
CA VAL A 157 4.64 -10.87 -11.83
C VAL A 157 6.05 -10.55 -12.32
N ALA A 158 6.83 -11.61 -12.56
CA ALA A 158 8.19 -11.43 -13.08
C ALA A 158 8.15 -10.72 -14.43
N ALA A 159 9.08 -9.77 -14.61
CA ALA A 159 9.27 -9.12 -15.91
C ALA A 159 9.80 -10.14 -16.92
N GLU A 160 9.16 -10.21 -18.05
CA GLU A 160 9.65 -11.02 -19.17
C GLU A 160 10.76 -10.29 -19.94
#